data_e74fa1798a7990abc8160aaf904beff1
#
_entry.id   e74fa1798a7990abc8160aaf904beff1
#
_cell.length_a   1.000
_cell.length_b   1.000
_cell.length_c   1.000
_cell.angle_alpha   90.00
_cell.angle_beta   90.00
_cell.angle_gamma   90.00
#
_symmetry.space_group_name_H-M   'P 1'
#
loop_
_entity.id
_entity.type
_entity.pdbx_description
1 polymer ?
#
loop_
_entity_poly.entity_id
_entity_poly.type
_entity_poly.pdbx_seq_one_letter_code
_entity_poly.pdbx_strand_id
1 'polypeptide(L)'
;MSVIVARALPDVRDGLKPVHRRILYTMHERGNDPSHPYRKSADTVGAVLGSYHPHGDASVYDAMVRLAQDFSLRYPLVDGQGNFGSVDGDPPAAYRYTEARMSRMAVEMLTDIDKDTIDWDPNFDETKKEPSVLPCRFPNLLVNGSQGIAVGMATNIPPHNLSEVIDGCVAYIEDPDIDLPGLMEHIKGPDFPTAGIIMGRSGIRAAYATGRGKITLRSKTEIEEMKNGRERIIVREIPYMVNKTRLIESIAQLVKDKRVDGISYINDESDREGMRIVIDLKMGANAQVVLNQLYSFTQLQDSIGVIMLALENGVPKVMTLKEMLEQYLKFQFEVITRRTAYDLKKAKEREHILEGLKLVVDKTDEVIYIIRHSKDQNDSKLNLMERFGVTDLQAAAIVAMRLGQLSGMERIKIEDELAGILEKVKNLEEILRTPSMIYDIIRTELTAIRDKFGDDRRTAIETVSGEVDIEDLIPEQQSVITLTHGGYIKRQPVEVYRTQRRGGRGISGVARKDEDFVEDMFITSTHDYVLFFTNRGKMYRMKGYEIPELSLIHI
;
A
#
# COMPACT_ATOMS: atom_id res chain seq x y z
N MET A 1 -12.40 -20.96 -3.84
CA MET A 1 -12.28 -20.00 -2.72
C MET A 1 -10.93 -20.15 -2.02
N SER A 2 -10.56 -21.30 -1.43
CA SER A 2 -9.29 -21.45 -0.68
C SER A 2 -8.01 -21.07 -1.47
N VAL A 3 -7.91 -21.45 -2.75
CA VAL A 3 -6.72 -21.14 -3.58
C VAL A 3 -6.64 -19.65 -3.96
N ILE A 4 -7.76 -18.95 -4.03
CA ILE A 4 -7.83 -17.52 -4.37
C ILE A 4 -7.42 -16.69 -3.15
N VAL A 5 -8.11 -16.89 -2.04
CA VAL A 5 -7.95 -16.14 -0.80
C VAL A 5 -6.65 -16.50 -0.08
N ALA A 6 -6.28 -17.79 -0.05
CA ALA A 6 -5.14 -18.27 0.72
C ALA A 6 -3.80 -18.32 -0.06
N ARG A 7 -3.71 -17.78 -1.29
CA ARG A 7 -2.49 -17.90 -2.09
C ARG A 7 -2.14 -16.67 -2.93
N ALA A 8 -3.06 -16.22 -3.79
CA ALA A 8 -2.71 -15.33 -4.91
C ALA A 8 -2.96 -13.84 -4.65
N LEU A 9 -3.91 -13.50 -3.77
CA LEU A 9 -4.34 -12.13 -3.53
C LEU A 9 -3.77 -11.57 -2.23
N PRO A 10 -3.39 -10.27 -2.20
CA PRO A 10 -2.95 -9.60 -0.98
C PRO A 10 -4.17 -9.20 -0.13
N ASP A 11 -3.98 -9.14 1.19
CA ASP A 11 -4.92 -8.49 2.10
C ASP A 11 -4.74 -6.97 2.02
N VAL A 12 -5.85 -6.22 2.00
CA VAL A 12 -5.80 -4.75 1.88
C VAL A 12 -5.11 -4.08 3.08
N ARG A 13 -5.16 -4.73 4.26
CA ARG A 13 -4.65 -4.19 5.53
C ARG A 13 -3.12 -4.17 5.59
N ASP A 14 -2.44 -5.25 5.21
CA ASP A 14 -0.98 -5.36 5.25
C ASP A 14 -0.30 -5.49 3.88
N GLY A 15 -1.07 -5.63 2.80
CA GLY A 15 -0.57 -5.74 1.43
C GLY A 15 0.16 -7.04 1.12
N LEU A 16 0.07 -8.04 1.99
CA LEU A 16 0.81 -9.28 1.87
C LEU A 16 -0.07 -10.45 1.42
N LYS A 17 0.54 -11.34 0.63
CA LYS A 17 0.04 -12.69 0.42
C LYS A 17 0.45 -13.57 1.62
N PRO A 18 -0.24 -14.69 1.87
CA PRO A 18 0.09 -15.57 2.99
C PRO A 18 1.56 -16.00 3.06
N VAL A 19 2.18 -16.34 1.92
CA VAL A 19 3.60 -16.76 1.90
C VAL A 19 4.54 -15.65 2.36
N HIS A 20 4.31 -14.40 1.94
CA HIS A 20 5.13 -13.25 2.35
C HIS A 20 4.97 -12.98 3.86
N ARG A 21 3.74 -13.02 4.36
CA ARG A 21 3.43 -12.82 5.78
C ARG A 21 4.11 -13.89 6.64
N ARG A 22 4.07 -15.15 6.22
CA ARG A 22 4.72 -16.27 6.90
C ARG A 22 6.23 -16.15 6.93
N ILE A 23 6.85 -15.67 5.83
CA ILE A 23 8.30 -15.41 5.77
C ILE A 23 8.70 -14.35 6.79
N LEU A 24 8.04 -13.19 6.79
CA LEU A 24 8.37 -12.08 7.70
C LEU A 24 8.09 -12.46 9.16
N TYR A 25 6.98 -13.12 9.44
CA TYR A 25 6.66 -13.59 10.78
C TYR A 25 7.68 -14.62 11.28
N THR A 26 8.08 -15.59 10.45
CA THR A 26 9.12 -16.56 10.81
C THR A 26 10.46 -15.91 11.11
N MET A 27 10.85 -14.90 10.32
CA MET A 27 12.07 -14.14 10.61
C MET A 27 11.97 -13.41 11.95
N HIS A 28 10.81 -12.82 12.26
CA HIS A 28 10.55 -12.15 13.53
C HIS A 28 10.61 -13.13 14.71
N GLU A 29 9.87 -14.27 14.65
CA GLU A 29 9.85 -15.31 15.68
C GLU A 29 11.25 -15.82 16.01
N ARG A 30 12.13 -15.88 15.02
CA ARG A 30 13.52 -16.33 15.16
C ARG A 30 14.51 -15.22 15.51
N GLY A 31 14.07 -13.99 15.71
CA GLY A 31 14.94 -12.85 15.99
C GLY A 31 15.90 -12.54 14.82
N ASN A 32 15.49 -12.78 13.58
CA ASN A 32 16.29 -12.50 12.39
C ASN A 32 15.99 -11.09 11.85
N ASP A 33 16.31 -10.10 12.64
CA ASP A 33 16.07 -8.68 12.41
C ASP A 33 17.38 -7.93 12.06
N PRO A 34 17.32 -6.63 11.69
CA PRO A 34 18.49 -5.86 11.28
C PRO A 34 19.55 -5.65 12.36
N SER A 35 19.24 -5.89 13.64
CA SER A 35 20.21 -5.79 14.76
C SER A 35 21.09 -7.02 14.89
N HIS A 36 20.72 -8.12 14.23
CA HIS A 36 21.40 -9.40 14.26
C HIS A 36 22.17 -9.67 12.94
N PRO A 37 23.18 -10.55 12.96
CA PRO A 37 23.87 -10.99 11.74
C PRO A 37 22.93 -11.67 10.75
N TYR A 38 23.29 -11.65 9.47
CA TYR A 38 22.60 -12.40 8.43
C TYR A 38 22.59 -13.90 8.76
N ARG A 39 21.50 -14.58 8.40
CA ARG A 39 21.36 -16.04 8.48
C ARG A 39 21.21 -16.63 7.09
N LYS A 40 21.64 -17.88 6.90
CA LYS A 40 21.42 -18.61 5.63
C LYS A 40 19.94 -18.58 5.26
N SER A 41 19.66 -18.29 4.01
CA SER A 41 18.27 -18.31 3.49
C SER A 41 17.60 -19.66 3.71
N ALA A 42 18.39 -20.74 3.68
CA ALA A 42 17.94 -22.09 3.98
C ALA A 42 17.32 -22.23 5.39
N ASP A 43 17.81 -21.49 6.38
CA ASP A 43 17.28 -21.52 7.74
C ASP A 43 15.83 -20.95 7.78
N THR A 44 15.63 -19.81 7.14
CA THR A 44 14.29 -19.20 7.04
C THR A 44 13.34 -20.06 6.20
N VAL A 45 13.76 -20.51 5.02
CA VAL A 45 12.95 -21.37 4.15
C VAL A 45 12.52 -22.64 4.86
N GLY A 46 13.47 -23.35 5.51
CA GLY A 46 13.18 -24.56 6.26
C GLY A 46 12.19 -24.34 7.41
N ALA A 47 12.34 -23.24 8.16
CA ALA A 47 11.45 -22.91 9.27
C ALA A 47 10.02 -22.56 8.81
N VAL A 48 9.89 -21.81 7.69
CA VAL A 48 8.59 -21.50 7.08
C VAL A 48 7.87 -22.77 6.63
N LEU A 49 8.58 -23.68 5.94
CA LEU A 49 8.03 -24.95 5.49
C LEU A 49 7.57 -25.83 6.66
N GLY A 50 8.42 -25.96 7.65
CA GLY A 50 8.15 -26.85 8.80
C GLY A 50 7.05 -26.37 9.73
N SER A 51 6.76 -25.05 9.73
CA SER A 51 5.82 -24.50 10.71
C SER A 51 4.54 -23.91 10.10
N TYR A 52 4.60 -23.31 8.89
CA TYR A 52 3.50 -22.47 8.42
C TYR A 52 3.07 -22.71 6.97
N HIS A 53 3.96 -23.16 6.09
CA HIS A 53 3.68 -23.20 4.65
C HIS A 53 4.02 -24.56 4.03
N PRO A 54 3.13 -25.55 4.07
CA PRO A 54 3.38 -26.93 3.65
C PRO A 54 3.36 -27.07 2.11
N HIS A 55 4.20 -26.29 1.40
CA HIS A 55 4.35 -26.32 -0.04
C HIS A 55 5.84 -26.45 -0.42
N GLY A 56 6.18 -26.44 -1.70
CA GLY A 56 7.57 -26.60 -2.14
C GLY A 56 8.51 -25.48 -1.66
N ASP A 57 9.74 -25.83 -1.30
CA ASP A 57 10.81 -24.93 -0.85
C ASP A 57 11.15 -23.85 -1.88
N ALA A 58 11.13 -24.17 -3.17
CA ALA A 58 11.33 -23.22 -4.24
C ALA A 58 10.34 -22.06 -4.18
N SER A 59 9.05 -22.34 -3.91
CA SER A 59 8.03 -21.29 -3.85
C SER A 59 8.24 -20.31 -2.70
N VAL A 60 8.73 -20.78 -1.55
CA VAL A 60 9.05 -19.94 -0.40
C VAL A 60 10.30 -19.13 -0.67
N TYR A 61 11.34 -19.77 -1.26
CA TYR A 61 12.56 -19.07 -1.59
C TYR A 61 12.36 -17.99 -2.66
N ASP A 62 11.63 -18.29 -3.74
CA ASP A 62 11.31 -17.31 -4.79
C ASP A 62 10.53 -16.10 -4.24
N ALA A 63 9.60 -16.35 -3.31
CA ALA A 63 8.88 -15.27 -2.64
C ALA A 63 9.84 -14.41 -1.79
N MET A 64 10.74 -15.05 -1.02
CA MET A 64 11.73 -14.34 -0.21
C MET A 64 12.73 -13.55 -1.07
N VAL A 65 13.18 -14.13 -2.19
CA VAL A 65 14.05 -13.46 -3.16
C VAL A 65 13.39 -12.19 -3.67
N ARG A 66 12.12 -12.26 -4.06
CA ARG A 66 11.39 -11.10 -4.57
C ARG A 66 11.25 -9.99 -3.53
N LEU A 67 11.10 -10.33 -2.24
CA LEU A 67 11.08 -9.37 -1.15
C LEU A 67 12.44 -8.67 -0.92
N ALA A 68 13.54 -9.24 -1.43
CA ALA A 68 14.89 -8.68 -1.32
C ALA A 68 15.35 -7.91 -2.56
N GLN A 69 14.66 -8.04 -3.70
CA GLN A 69 15.05 -7.40 -4.95
C GLN A 69 14.66 -5.92 -4.98
N ASP A 70 15.63 -5.03 -5.06
CA ASP A 70 15.44 -3.58 -5.13
C ASP A 70 14.89 -3.08 -6.47
N PHE A 71 14.93 -3.91 -7.51
CA PHE A 71 14.29 -3.67 -8.81
C PHE A 71 12.88 -4.27 -8.92
N SER A 72 12.44 -5.06 -7.93
CA SER A 72 11.09 -5.65 -7.85
C SER A 72 10.19 -4.94 -6.84
N LEU A 73 10.72 -4.61 -5.66
CA LEU A 73 10.02 -3.85 -4.61
C LEU A 73 10.56 -2.42 -4.52
N ARG A 74 9.65 -1.47 -4.39
CA ARG A 74 10.03 -0.06 -4.21
C ARG A 74 10.74 0.15 -2.86
N TYR A 75 10.29 -0.58 -1.82
CA TYR A 75 10.90 -0.63 -0.48
C TYR A 75 11.06 -2.09 -0.06
N PRO A 76 12.23 -2.69 -0.29
CA PRO A 76 12.48 -4.09 0.04
C PRO A 76 12.20 -4.43 1.50
N LEU A 77 11.58 -5.60 1.73
CA LEU A 77 11.22 -6.09 3.07
C LEU A 77 12.23 -7.11 3.60
N VAL A 78 13.07 -7.68 2.75
CA VAL A 78 14.17 -8.56 3.11
C VAL A 78 15.48 -7.87 2.75
N ASP A 79 16.43 -7.90 3.67
CA ASP A 79 17.82 -7.48 3.47
C ASP A 79 18.64 -8.72 3.14
N GLY A 80 19.04 -8.84 1.87
CA GLY A 80 19.71 -10.01 1.33
C GLY A 80 21.21 -9.77 1.13
N GLN A 81 22.01 -10.81 1.42
CA GLN A 81 23.44 -10.86 1.14
C GLN A 81 23.77 -12.02 0.20
N GLY A 82 24.42 -11.70 -0.93
CA GLY A 82 24.72 -12.64 -2.00
C GLY A 82 23.97 -12.31 -3.29
N ASN A 83 23.83 -13.30 -4.18
CA ASN A 83 23.15 -13.11 -5.46
C ASN A 83 21.64 -13.42 -5.31
N PHE A 84 20.82 -12.39 -5.34
CA PHE A 84 19.35 -12.46 -5.35
C PHE A 84 18.74 -12.21 -6.74
N GLY A 85 19.51 -12.43 -7.81
CA GLY A 85 19.08 -12.15 -9.18
C GLY A 85 19.44 -10.73 -9.63
N SER A 86 19.17 -10.44 -10.88
CA SER A 86 19.46 -9.13 -11.49
C SER A 86 18.34 -8.68 -12.44
N VAL A 87 18.38 -7.41 -12.83
CA VAL A 87 17.49 -6.84 -13.86
C VAL A 87 17.75 -7.47 -15.24
N ASP A 88 18.88 -8.13 -15.44
CA ASP A 88 19.24 -8.90 -16.64
C ASP A 88 18.49 -10.23 -16.73
N GLY A 89 17.83 -10.63 -15.64
CA GLY A 89 17.10 -11.89 -15.57
C GLY A 89 17.95 -13.05 -15.08
N ASP A 90 19.13 -12.78 -14.53
CA ASP A 90 19.92 -13.81 -13.87
C ASP A 90 19.13 -14.39 -12.70
N PRO A 91 19.11 -15.72 -12.55
CA PRO A 91 18.44 -16.34 -11.42
C PRO A 91 19.21 -16.08 -10.12
N PRO A 92 18.53 -16.09 -8.96
CA PRO A 92 19.21 -16.05 -7.68
C PRO A 92 20.09 -17.29 -7.49
N ALA A 93 21.15 -17.17 -6.69
CA ALA A 93 21.89 -18.33 -6.23
C ALA A 93 21.01 -19.23 -5.36
N ALA A 94 21.31 -20.52 -5.29
CA ALA A 94 20.54 -21.43 -4.42
C ALA A 94 20.56 -20.97 -2.96
N TYR A 95 19.45 -21.18 -2.24
CA TYR A 95 19.22 -20.67 -0.87
C TYR A 95 20.27 -21.12 0.18
N ARG A 96 21.05 -22.15 -0.12
CA ARG A 96 22.18 -22.58 0.73
C ARG A 96 23.39 -21.62 0.65
N TYR A 97 23.47 -20.78 -0.39
CA TYR A 97 24.57 -19.82 -0.59
C TYR A 97 24.19 -18.41 -0.17
N THR A 98 22.94 -18.02 -0.30
CA THR A 98 22.45 -16.68 0.07
C THR A 98 22.17 -16.58 1.57
N GLU A 99 22.24 -15.35 2.08
CA GLU A 99 21.92 -15.01 3.45
C GLU A 99 20.90 -13.88 3.47
N ALA A 100 20.05 -13.87 4.49
CA ALA A 100 18.98 -12.88 4.58
C ALA A 100 18.63 -12.57 6.03
N ARG A 101 18.05 -11.38 6.24
CA ARG A 101 17.39 -10.93 7.47
C ARG A 101 16.27 -9.97 7.09
N MET A 102 15.40 -9.61 8.05
CA MET A 102 14.42 -8.55 7.79
C MET A 102 15.12 -7.23 7.48
N SER A 103 14.53 -6.43 6.59
CA SER A 103 14.91 -5.04 6.42
C SER A 103 14.38 -4.19 7.59
N ARG A 104 14.92 -2.96 7.75
CA ARG A 104 14.38 -2.01 8.73
C ARG A 104 12.92 -1.65 8.48
N MET A 105 12.51 -1.63 7.21
CA MET A 105 11.12 -1.38 6.81
C MET A 105 10.19 -2.52 7.23
N ALA A 106 10.65 -3.77 7.10
CA ALA A 106 9.87 -4.93 7.52
C ALA A 106 9.63 -4.98 9.04
N VAL A 107 10.54 -4.44 9.85
CA VAL A 107 10.34 -4.34 11.31
C VAL A 107 9.12 -3.48 11.64
N GLU A 108 8.88 -2.40 10.89
CA GLU A 108 7.70 -1.55 11.09
C GLU A 108 6.38 -2.27 10.78
N MET A 109 6.41 -3.35 9.98
CA MET A 109 5.22 -4.17 9.72
C MET A 109 4.85 -5.06 10.91
N LEU A 110 5.81 -5.41 11.76
CA LEU A 110 5.66 -6.35 12.87
C LEU A 110 5.64 -5.66 14.25
N THR A 111 5.84 -4.34 14.26
CA THR A 111 5.84 -3.55 15.50
C THR A 111 4.51 -3.74 16.23
N ASP A 112 4.58 -3.96 17.54
CA ASP A 112 3.44 -4.20 18.43
C ASP A 112 2.63 -5.49 18.16
N ILE A 113 3.16 -6.47 17.40
CA ILE A 113 2.47 -7.75 17.12
C ILE A 113 2.18 -8.52 18.41
N ASP A 114 3.01 -8.39 19.46
CA ASP A 114 2.88 -9.06 20.74
C ASP A 114 1.88 -8.37 21.69
N LYS A 115 1.25 -7.29 21.27
CA LYS A 115 0.30 -6.51 22.07
C LYS A 115 -1.16 -6.76 21.73
N ASP A 116 -1.48 -7.96 21.27
CA ASP A 116 -2.86 -8.37 20.90
C ASP A 116 -3.50 -7.45 19.86
N THR A 117 -2.70 -6.91 18.95
CA THR A 117 -3.12 -5.95 17.92
C THR A 117 -3.81 -6.58 16.73
N ILE A 118 -3.63 -7.89 16.52
CA ILE A 118 -4.14 -8.65 15.38
C ILE A 118 -4.74 -9.97 15.84
N ASP A 119 -5.48 -10.63 14.94
CA ASP A 119 -6.02 -11.97 15.17
C ASP A 119 -5.02 -13.04 14.75
N TRP A 120 -5.14 -14.21 15.36
CA TRP A 120 -4.26 -15.34 15.16
C TRP A 120 -5.05 -16.55 14.69
N ASP A 121 -4.61 -17.14 13.59
CA ASP A 121 -5.17 -18.37 13.03
C ASP A 121 -4.30 -19.59 13.42
N PRO A 122 -4.87 -20.79 13.52
CA PRO A 122 -4.06 -21.99 13.64
C PRO A 122 -3.27 -22.23 12.36
N ASN A 123 -2.05 -22.75 12.46
CA ASN A 123 -1.29 -23.20 11.31
C ASN A 123 -1.90 -24.49 10.72
N PHE A 124 -1.30 -25.03 9.64
CA PHE A 124 -1.85 -26.17 8.90
C PHE A 124 -2.02 -27.47 9.69
N ASP A 125 -1.28 -27.69 10.78
CA ASP A 125 -1.33 -28.88 11.65
C ASP A 125 -1.88 -28.55 13.05
N GLU A 126 -2.36 -27.34 13.29
CA GLU A 126 -2.92 -26.83 14.54
C GLU A 126 -1.95 -26.86 15.74
N THR A 127 -0.64 -27.07 15.50
CA THR A 127 0.38 -27.09 16.55
C THR A 127 0.87 -25.70 16.95
N LYS A 128 0.73 -24.71 16.05
CA LYS A 128 1.13 -23.32 16.24
C LYS A 128 0.04 -22.37 15.79
N LYS A 129 0.24 -21.10 16.10
CA LYS A 129 -0.58 -20.00 15.58
C LYS A 129 0.24 -19.14 14.62
N GLU A 130 -0.40 -18.66 13.59
CA GLU A 130 0.15 -17.68 12.65
C GLU A 130 -0.70 -16.41 12.64
N PRO A 131 -0.12 -15.23 12.36
CA PRO A 131 -0.88 -14.00 12.30
C PRO A 131 -1.80 -14.02 11.06
N SER A 132 -3.09 -13.69 11.24
CA SER A 132 -4.03 -13.54 10.13
C SER A 132 -3.65 -12.36 9.23
N VAL A 133 -3.04 -11.32 9.81
CA VAL A 133 -2.54 -10.10 9.19
C VAL A 133 -1.41 -9.53 10.05
N LEU A 134 -0.50 -8.73 9.50
CA LEU A 134 0.50 -8.02 10.29
C LEU A 134 -0.02 -6.62 10.70
N PRO A 135 0.40 -6.05 11.84
CA PRO A 135 0.00 -4.70 12.28
C PRO A 135 0.28 -3.59 11.26
N CYS A 136 1.37 -3.72 10.53
CA CYS A 136 1.76 -2.94 9.35
C CYS A 136 1.56 -1.42 9.48
N ARG A 137 2.49 -0.72 10.12
CA ARG A 137 2.41 0.71 10.43
C ARG A 137 2.52 1.65 9.23
N PHE A 138 2.60 1.16 8.02
CA PHE A 138 2.60 1.94 6.76
C PHE A 138 1.76 1.23 5.69
N PRO A 139 1.18 1.95 4.71
CA PRO A 139 0.26 1.39 3.72
C PRO A 139 0.98 0.55 2.65
N ASN A 140 1.50 -0.62 3.05
CA ASN A 140 2.37 -1.48 2.24
C ASN A 140 1.74 -1.90 0.90
N LEU A 141 0.42 -2.12 0.85
CA LEU A 141 -0.24 -2.51 -0.40
C LEU A 141 -0.03 -1.49 -1.52
N LEU A 142 -0.15 -0.20 -1.22
CA LEU A 142 0.10 0.87 -2.19
C LEU A 142 1.60 1.13 -2.38
N VAL A 143 2.37 1.11 -1.30
CA VAL A 143 3.80 1.45 -1.31
C VAL A 143 4.61 0.44 -2.13
N ASN A 144 4.43 -0.85 -1.92
CA ASN A 144 5.14 -1.91 -2.66
C ASN A 144 4.32 -2.53 -3.79
N GLY A 145 3.02 -2.26 -3.84
CA GLY A 145 2.14 -2.90 -4.81
C GLY A 145 1.97 -4.40 -4.60
N SER A 146 1.26 -5.03 -5.51
CA SER A 146 1.12 -6.50 -5.52
C SER A 146 0.72 -6.98 -6.91
N GLN A 147 1.27 -8.11 -7.34
CA GLN A 147 0.88 -8.80 -8.57
C GLN A 147 0.49 -10.23 -8.24
N GLY A 148 -0.59 -10.72 -8.84
CA GLY A 148 -1.03 -12.09 -8.62
C GLY A 148 -2.08 -12.52 -9.63
N ILE A 149 -2.00 -13.79 -10.03
CA ILE A 149 -2.98 -14.44 -10.92
C ILE A 149 -3.69 -15.50 -10.11
N ALA A 150 -4.99 -15.31 -9.94
CA ALA A 150 -5.89 -16.26 -9.31
C ALA A 150 -6.83 -16.91 -10.35
N VAL A 151 -7.67 -17.83 -9.93
CA VAL A 151 -8.66 -18.44 -10.83
C VAL A 151 -9.79 -17.42 -11.09
N GLY A 152 -9.93 -17.02 -12.35
CA GLY A 152 -10.98 -16.10 -12.79
C GLY A 152 -10.74 -14.61 -12.44
N MET A 153 -9.63 -14.25 -11.80
CA MET A 153 -9.28 -12.88 -11.46
C MET A 153 -7.77 -12.67 -11.32
N ALA A 154 -7.33 -11.44 -11.49
CA ALA A 154 -5.93 -11.06 -11.30
C ALA A 154 -5.85 -9.74 -10.54
N THR A 155 -4.75 -9.55 -9.81
CA THR A 155 -4.37 -8.28 -9.21
C THR A 155 -3.08 -7.78 -9.83
N ASN A 156 -3.00 -6.48 -10.06
CA ASN A 156 -1.80 -5.81 -10.51
C ASN A 156 -1.82 -4.36 -9.99
N ILE A 157 -1.41 -4.20 -8.74
CA ILE A 157 -1.34 -2.92 -8.05
C ILE A 157 0.09 -2.43 -8.16
N PRO A 158 0.35 -1.29 -8.84
CA PRO A 158 1.68 -0.74 -8.97
C PRO A 158 2.19 -0.17 -7.64
N PRO A 159 3.53 -0.13 -7.42
CA PRO A 159 4.12 0.52 -6.27
C PRO A 159 4.02 2.03 -6.34
N HIS A 160 4.11 2.70 -5.17
CA HIS A 160 4.02 4.15 -5.02
C HIS A 160 5.11 4.69 -4.10
N ASN A 161 5.36 5.98 -4.16
CA ASN A 161 6.26 6.66 -3.25
C ASN A 161 5.68 6.69 -1.83
N LEU A 162 6.50 6.32 -0.83
CA LEU A 162 6.07 6.23 0.56
C LEU A 162 5.57 7.57 1.12
N SER A 163 6.31 8.65 0.84
CA SER A 163 5.94 9.98 1.32
C SER A 163 4.61 10.44 0.74
N GLU A 164 4.40 10.25 -0.57
CA GLU A 164 3.16 10.61 -1.24
C GLU A 164 1.95 9.84 -0.68
N VAL A 165 2.10 8.53 -0.44
CA VAL A 165 0.98 7.72 0.09
C VAL A 165 0.68 8.09 1.54
N ILE A 166 1.70 8.34 2.36
CA ILE A 166 1.49 8.79 3.74
C ILE A 166 0.84 10.16 3.76
N ASP A 167 1.29 11.12 2.93
CA ASP A 167 0.66 12.43 2.83
C ASP A 167 -0.81 12.33 2.38
N GLY A 168 -1.13 11.40 1.47
CA GLY A 168 -2.51 11.08 1.11
C GLY A 168 -3.33 10.50 2.26
N CYS A 169 -2.73 9.63 3.09
CA CYS A 169 -3.38 9.13 4.32
C CYS A 169 -3.66 10.27 5.31
N VAL A 170 -2.70 11.17 5.51
CA VAL A 170 -2.85 12.34 6.40
C VAL A 170 -3.95 13.27 5.88
N ALA A 171 -3.96 13.57 4.58
CA ALA A 171 -5.00 14.38 3.96
C ALA A 171 -6.41 13.76 4.14
N TYR A 172 -6.52 12.43 4.01
CA TYR A 172 -7.79 11.74 4.27
C TYR A 172 -8.21 11.80 5.74
N ILE A 173 -7.28 11.73 6.69
CA ILE A 173 -7.59 11.88 8.13
C ILE A 173 -8.11 13.29 8.42
N GLU A 174 -7.54 14.32 7.79
CA GLU A 174 -7.93 15.72 7.97
C GLU A 174 -9.26 16.05 7.29
N ASP A 175 -9.51 15.46 6.12
CA ASP A 175 -10.76 15.61 5.35
C ASP A 175 -11.21 14.24 4.80
N PRO A 176 -12.09 13.51 5.52
CA PRO A 176 -12.62 12.24 5.04
C PRO A 176 -13.46 12.33 3.75
N ASP A 177 -13.95 13.52 3.42
CA ASP A 177 -14.74 13.79 2.21
C ASP A 177 -13.87 14.17 1.02
N ILE A 178 -12.53 14.27 1.19
CA ILE A 178 -11.58 14.57 0.11
C ILE A 178 -11.89 13.77 -1.15
N ASP A 179 -11.97 14.44 -2.27
CA ASP A 179 -12.24 13.83 -3.57
C ASP A 179 -10.97 13.26 -4.23
N LEU A 180 -11.13 12.60 -5.38
CA LEU A 180 -10.00 12.03 -6.10
C LEU A 180 -8.99 13.09 -6.57
N PRO A 181 -9.38 14.24 -7.17
CA PRO A 181 -8.44 15.31 -7.47
C PRO A 181 -7.61 15.76 -6.28
N GLY A 182 -8.24 15.97 -5.13
CA GLY A 182 -7.55 16.35 -3.90
C GLY A 182 -6.55 15.28 -3.43
N LEU A 183 -6.92 13.99 -3.47
CA LEU A 183 -5.99 12.90 -3.18
C LEU A 183 -4.81 12.84 -4.17
N MET A 184 -5.04 13.16 -5.44
CA MET A 184 -4.00 13.15 -6.48
C MET A 184 -3.04 14.36 -6.39
N GLU A 185 -3.33 15.37 -5.59
CA GLU A 185 -2.34 16.41 -5.23
C GLU A 185 -1.21 15.82 -4.38
N HIS A 186 -1.53 14.86 -3.53
CA HIS A 186 -0.58 14.14 -2.67
C HIS A 186 -0.01 12.90 -3.37
N ILE A 187 -0.86 12.02 -3.89
CA ILE A 187 -0.48 10.77 -4.56
C ILE A 187 -0.53 10.97 -6.08
N LYS A 188 0.57 11.43 -6.64
CA LYS A 188 0.64 11.85 -8.05
C LYS A 188 0.48 10.72 -9.06
N GLY A 189 0.87 9.50 -8.67
CA GLY A 189 0.86 8.31 -9.52
C GLY A 189 1.79 7.22 -9.00
N PRO A 190 1.86 6.06 -9.68
CA PRO A 190 2.82 5.01 -9.36
C PRO A 190 4.27 5.53 -9.38
N ASP A 191 5.11 4.90 -8.56
CA ASP A 191 6.54 5.18 -8.45
C ASP A 191 7.32 3.86 -8.47
N PHE A 192 7.88 3.53 -9.62
CA PHE A 192 8.51 2.24 -9.86
C PHE A 192 9.95 2.20 -9.36
N PRO A 193 10.42 1.06 -8.83
CA PRO A 193 11.80 0.92 -8.37
C PRO A 193 12.84 1.12 -9.48
N THR A 194 12.49 0.78 -10.73
CA THR A 194 13.32 0.96 -11.92
C THR A 194 13.16 2.33 -12.58
N ALA A 195 12.49 3.27 -11.92
CA ALA A 195 12.22 4.62 -12.41
C ALA A 195 11.40 4.64 -13.72
N GLY A 196 11.93 5.25 -14.80
CA GLY A 196 11.22 5.43 -16.06
C GLY A 196 10.26 6.63 -16.08
N ILE A 197 9.51 6.76 -17.17
CA ILE A 197 8.63 7.90 -17.42
C ILE A 197 7.22 7.40 -17.70
N ILE A 198 6.26 7.80 -16.89
CA ILE A 198 4.83 7.57 -17.16
C ILE A 198 4.37 8.59 -18.19
N MET A 199 3.77 8.11 -19.28
CA MET A 199 3.26 8.92 -20.37
C MET A 199 1.77 9.21 -20.17
N GLY A 200 1.47 10.44 -19.73
CA GLY A 200 0.10 10.88 -19.48
C GLY A 200 -0.46 10.52 -18.10
N ARG A 201 -1.52 11.21 -17.68
CA ARG A 201 -2.19 11.03 -16.38
C ARG A 201 -3.55 10.33 -16.46
N SER A 202 -4.12 10.20 -17.65
CA SER A 202 -5.46 9.61 -17.86
C SER A 202 -5.55 8.19 -17.34
N GLY A 203 -4.53 7.36 -17.61
CA GLY A 203 -4.46 5.98 -17.11
C GLY A 203 -4.34 5.88 -15.59
N ILE A 204 -3.62 6.81 -14.95
CA ILE A 204 -3.52 6.92 -13.49
C ILE A 204 -4.87 7.28 -12.90
N ARG A 205 -5.52 8.32 -13.43
CA ARG A 205 -6.83 8.78 -12.97
C ARG A 205 -7.88 7.67 -13.10
N ALA A 206 -7.94 6.99 -14.24
CA ALA A 206 -8.85 5.86 -14.45
C ALA A 206 -8.62 4.75 -13.41
N ALA A 207 -7.35 4.39 -13.16
CA ALA A 207 -7.00 3.39 -12.16
C ALA A 207 -7.46 3.78 -10.74
N TYR A 208 -7.23 5.03 -10.36
CA TYR A 208 -7.58 5.52 -9.02
C TYR A 208 -9.08 5.71 -8.83
N ALA A 209 -9.79 6.12 -9.88
CA ALA A 209 -11.25 6.31 -9.85
C ALA A 209 -12.03 4.99 -9.85
N THR A 210 -11.56 3.98 -10.57
CA THR A 210 -12.35 2.76 -10.84
C THR A 210 -11.68 1.47 -10.38
N GLY A 211 -10.45 1.54 -9.89
CA GLY A 211 -9.61 0.38 -9.61
C GLY A 211 -9.06 -0.32 -10.86
N ARG A 212 -9.29 0.25 -12.06
CA ARG A 212 -8.79 -0.31 -13.33
C ARG A 212 -8.28 0.80 -14.24
N GLY A 213 -7.10 0.58 -14.83
CA GLY A 213 -6.51 1.54 -15.76
C GLY A 213 -5.40 0.92 -16.59
N LYS A 214 -4.90 1.68 -17.54
CA LYS A 214 -3.75 1.32 -18.36
C LYS A 214 -2.75 2.46 -18.34
N ILE A 215 -1.55 2.19 -17.84
CA ILE A 215 -0.46 3.17 -17.72
C ILE A 215 0.61 2.83 -18.74
N THR A 216 1.03 3.80 -19.54
CA THR A 216 2.16 3.63 -20.46
C THR A 216 3.44 4.10 -19.77
N LEU A 217 4.41 3.21 -19.66
CA LEU A 217 5.72 3.46 -19.07
C LEU A 217 6.79 3.42 -20.16
N ARG A 218 7.64 4.42 -20.20
CA ARG A 218 8.69 4.60 -21.20
C ARG A 218 10.05 4.63 -20.52
N SER A 219 11.06 4.09 -21.19
CA SER A 219 12.46 4.21 -20.82
C SER A 219 12.93 5.65 -20.80
N LYS A 220 13.84 5.99 -19.89
CA LYS A 220 14.58 7.25 -19.93
C LYS A 220 15.76 7.12 -20.90
N THR A 221 15.75 7.95 -21.92
CA THR A 221 16.74 7.91 -22.99
C THR A 221 17.38 9.28 -23.21
N GLU A 222 18.63 9.28 -23.62
CA GLU A 222 19.40 10.46 -23.98
C GLU A 222 19.99 10.24 -25.38
N ILE A 223 20.11 11.31 -26.18
CA ILE A 223 20.78 11.29 -27.48
C ILE A 223 22.11 12.02 -27.30
N GLU A 224 23.20 11.30 -27.58
CA GLU A 224 24.57 11.85 -27.53
C GLU A 224 25.13 11.98 -28.95
N GLU A 225 25.74 13.11 -29.26
CA GLU A 225 26.49 13.30 -30.51
C GLU A 225 27.94 12.80 -30.32
N MET A 226 28.41 11.98 -31.23
CA MET A 226 29.76 11.44 -31.22
C MET A 226 30.72 12.38 -31.99
N LYS A 227 32.02 12.32 -31.65
CA LYS A 227 33.09 13.12 -32.29
C LYS A 227 33.16 13.01 -33.82
N ASN A 228 32.61 11.94 -34.40
CA ASN A 228 32.60 11.68 -35.85
C ASN A 228 31.30 12.14 -36.53
N GLY A 229 30.43 12.92 -35.85
CA GLY A 229 29.16 13.39 -36.38
C GLY A 229 28.06 12.32 -36.43
N ARG A 230 28.25 11.17 -35.80
CA ARG A 230 27.17 10.18 -35.59
C ARG A 230 26.43 10.49 -34.30
N GLU A 231 25.22 10.04 -34.23
CA GLU A 231 24.44 10.03 -32.99
C GLU A 231 24.41 8.64 -32.34
N ARG A 232 24.21 8.61 -31.04
CA ARG A 232 23.91 7.38 -30.27
C ARG A 232 22.76 7.64 -29.33
N ILE A 233 21.99 6.58 -29.07
CA ILE A 233 20.93 6.58 -28.09
C ILE A 233 21.46 5.85 -26.85
N ILE A 234 21.37 6.51 -25.70
CA ILE A 234 21.72 5.93 -24.40
C ILE A 234 20.41 5.68 -23.64
N VAL A 235 20.21 4.44 -23.17
CA VAL A 235 19.09 4.08 -22.29
C VAL A 235 19.61 4.02 -20.86
N ARG A 236 19.06 4.88 -19.99
CA ARG A 236 19.44 4.98 -18.57
C ARG A 236 18.49 4.22 -17.65
N GLU A 237 17.23 4.13 -18.02
CA GLU A 237 16.19 3.48 -17.23
C GLU A 237 15.27 2.68 -18.17
N ILE A 238 14.78 1.54 -17.72
CA ILE A 238 13.86 0.68 -18.49
C ILE A 238 12.54 0.53 -17.74
N PRO A 239 11.42 0.24 -18.43
CA PRO A 239 10.13 0.06 -17.79
C PRO A 239 10.15 -1.05 -16.74
N TYR A 240 9.33 -0.89 -15.71
CA TYR A 240 9.20 -1.84 -14.61
C TYR A 240 8.86 -3.25 -15.11
N MET A 241 9.52 -4.26 -14.54
CA MET A 241 9.40 -5.68 -14.90
C MET A 241 9.94 -6.06 -16.30
N VAL A 242 10.58 -5.17 -17.02
CA VAL A 242 11.27 -5.49 -18.27
C VAL A 242 12.63 -6.12 -17.98
N ASN A 243 12.92 -7.21 -18.66
CA ASN A 243 14.22 -7.88 -18.62
C ASN A 243 15.18 -7.19 -19.58
N LYS A 244 16.31 -6.67 -19.07
CA LYS A 244 17.28 -5.88 -19.85
C LYS A 244 17.90 -6.69 -21.00
N THR A 245 18.34 -7.91 -20.74
CA THR A 245 18.96 -8.78 -21.76
C THR A 245 17.99 -9.08 -22.90
N ARG A 246 16.75 -9.47 -22.58
CA ARG A 246 15.72 -9.74 -23.61
C ARG A 246 15.34 -8.49 -24.40
N LEU A 247 15.35 -7.32 -23.76
CA LEU A 247 15.13 -6.06 -24.45
C LEU A 247 16.23 -5.80 -25.49
N ILE A 248 17.51 -5.96 -25.11
CA ILE A 248 18.67 -5.80 -26.02
C ILE A 248 18.58 -6.81 -27.18
N GLU A 249 18.30 -8.08 -26.89
CA GLU A 249 18.10 -9.13 -27.88
C GLU A 249 16.95 -8.79 -28.86
N SER A 250 15.84 -8.27 -28.36
CA SER A 250 14.72 -7.87 -29.20
C SER A 250 15.07 -6.74 -30.15
N ILE A 251 15.83 -5.75 -29.69
CA ILE A 251 16.34 -4.65 -30.54
C ILE A 251 17.27 -5.21 -31.63
N ALA A 252 18.21 -6.08 -31.25
CA ALA A 252 19.12 -6.70 -32.20
C ALA A 252 18.38 -7.53 -33.27
N GLN A 253 17.32 -8.25 -32.87
CA GLN A 253 16.49 -9.02 -33.78
C GLN A 253 15.74 -8.12 -34.78
N LEU A 254 15.20 -6.98 -34.35
CA LEU A 254 14.54 -6.01 -35.24
C LEU A 254 15.49 -5.45 -36.30
N VAL A 255 16.76 -5.22 -35.94
CA VAL A 255 17.80 -4.80 -36.90
C VAL A 255 18.11 -5.89 -37.91
N LYS A 256 18.25 -7.14 -37.46
CA LYS A 256 18.47 -8.32 -38.30
C LYS A 256 17.32 -8.55 -39.28
N ASP A 257 16.09 -8.37 -38.82
CA ASP A 257 14.86 -8.52 -39.63
C ASP A 257 14.60 -7.31 -40.52
N LYS A 258 15.47 -6.28 -40.50
CA LYS A 258 15.37 -5.03 -41.25
C LYS A 258 14.07 -4.25 -40.99
N ARG A 259 13.48 -4.42 -39.79
CA ARG A 259 12.30 -3.69 -39.36
C ARG A 259 12.66 -2.32 -38.78
N VAL A 260 13.85 -2.19 -38.24
CA VAL A 260 14.46 -0.93 -37.80
C VAL A 260 15.80 -0.80 -38.51
N ASP A 261 15.96 0.26 -39.30
CA ASP A 261 17.24 0.61 -39.93
C ASP A 261 17.89 1.77 -39.17
N GLY A 262 19.16 2.01 -39.44
CA GLY A 262 19.90 3.13 -38.83
C GLY A 262 20.74 2.74 -37.61
N ILE A 263 20.58 1.55 -37.03
CA ILE A 263 21.41 1.06 -35.93
C ILE A 263 22.66 0.37 -36.49
N SER A 264 23.82 0.73 -35.95
CA SER A 264 25.12 0.12 -36.35
C SER A 264 25.65 -0.85 -35.30
N TYR A 265 25.44 -0.56 -34.01
CA TYR A 265 25.96 -1.39 -32.92
C TYR A 265 25.10 -1.20 -31.65
N ILE A 266 25.04 -2.24 -30.86
CA ILE A 266 24.34 -2.23 -29.55
C ILE A 266 25.28 -2.84 -28.52
N ASN A 267 25.45 -2.15 -27.40
CA ASN A 267 26.28 -2.63 -26.29
C ASN A 267 25.62 -2.34 -24.95
N ASP A 268 25.83 -3.24 -23.99
CA ASP A 268 25.50 -3.01 -22.59
C ASP A 268 26.75 -2.57 -21.85
N GLU A 269 26.78 -1.32 -21.43
CA GLU A 269 27.85 -0.70 -20.66
C GLU A 269 27.43 -0.43 -19.21
N SER A 270 26.36 -1.11 -18.75
CA SER A 270 25.88 -0.97 -17.37
C SER A 270 26.94 -1.44 -16.37
N ASP A 271 27.15 -0.64 -15.34
CA ASP A 271 28.11 -0.91 -14.27
C ASP A 271 27.56 -0.52 -12.90
N ARG A 272 28.44 -0.30 -11.91
CA ARG A 272 28.06 0.10 -10.55
C ARG A 272 27.50 1.53 -10.47
N GLU A 273 27.75 2.38 -11.46
CA GLU A 273 27.24 3.75 -11.56
C GLU A 273 25.80 3.78 -12.08
N GLY A 274 25.34 2.69 -12.72
CA GLY A 274 23.96 2.57 -13.17
C GLY A 274 23.80 1.87 -14.52
N MET A 275 22.57 1.87 -15.01
CA MET A 275 22.22 1.29 -16.30
C MET A 275 22.69 2.20 -17.45
N ARG A 276 23.34 1.57 -18.44
CA ARG A 276 23.80 2.25 -19.65
C ARG A 276 23.75 1.29 -20.85
N ILE A 277 22.63 1.26 -21.56
CA ILE A 277 22.53 0.54 -22.84
C ILE A 277 22.85 1.56 -23.93
N VAL A 278 23.84 1.25 -24.76
CA VAL A 278 24.35 2.11 -25.84
C VAL A 278 23.89 1.57 -27.19
N ILE A 279 23.21 2.40 -27.97
CA ILE A 279 22.75 2.08 -29.33
C ILE A 279 23.39 3.08 -30.28
N ASP A 280 24.47 2.67 -30.94
CA ASP A 280 25.19 3.49 -31.92
C ASP A 280 24.45 3.50 -33.26
N LEU A 281 24.27 4.69 -33.84
CA LEU A 281 23.58 4.86 -35.11
C LEU A 281 24.55 4.90 -36.31
N LYS A 282 24.04 4.55 -37.48
CA LYS A 282 24.75 4.72 -38.75
C LYS A 282 24.89 6.20 -39.09
N MET A 283 25.88 6.54 -39.91
CA MET A 283 26.03 7.90 -40.42
C MET A 283 24.75 8.37 -41.15
N GLY A 284 24.25 9.52 -40.75
CA GLY A 284 23.03 10.12 -41.35
C GLY A 284 21.70 9.53 -40.91
N ALA A 285 21.69 8.57 -39.95
CA ALA A 285 20.47 8.11 -39.33
C ALA A 285 19.97 9.15 -38.31
N ASN A 286 18.65 9.42 -38.31
CA ASN A 286 18.01 10.34 -37.37
C ASN A 286 17.68 9.57 -36.08
N ALA A 287 18.29 9.96 -34.95
CA ALA A 287 18.12 9.29 -33.67
C ALA A 287 16.66 9.31 -33.18
N GLN A 288 15.93 10.40 -33.38
CA GLN A 288 14.54 10.50 -32.95
C GLN A 288 13.61 9.55 -33.70
N VAL A 289 13.85 9.37 -35.01
CA VAL A 289 13.06 8.43 -35.83
C VAL A 289 13.32 6.99 -35.38
N VAL A 290 14.59 6.63 -35.20
CA VAL A 290 14.98 5.28 -34.69
C VAL A 290 14.37 5.05 -33.31
N LEU A 291 14.48 6.02 -32.41
CA LEU A 291 13.95 5.93 -31.05
C LEU A 291 12.42 5.72 -31.04
N ASN A 292 11.67 6.46 -31.87
CA ASN A 292 10.23 6.30 -32.01
C ASN A 292 9.84 4.90 -32.54
N GLN A 293 10.63 4.34 -33.46
CA GLN A 293 10.44 2.96 -33.92
C GLN A 293 10.71 1.95 -32.78
N LEU A 294 11.77 2.16 -32.00
CA LEU A 294 12.08 1.32 -30.85
C LEU A 294 11.00 1.36 -29.78
N TYR A 295 10.41 2.52 -29.48
CA TYR A 295 9.25 2.63 -28.58
C TYR A 295 8.02 1.87 -29.10
N SER A 296 7.83 1.82 -30.41
CA SER A 296 6.69 1.16 -31.02
C SER A 296 6.84 -0.37 -31.11
N PHE A 297 8.07 -0.86 -31.24
CA PHE A 297 8.34 -2.26 -31.54
C PHE A 297 9.00 -3.05 -30.40
N THR A 298 9.43 -2.38 -29.33
CA THR A 298 10.13 -3.03 -28.19
C THR A 298 9.56 -2.59 -26.86
N GLN A 299 10.00 -3.25 -25.80
CA GLN A 299 9.66 -2.89 -24.41
C GLN A 299 10.44 -1.66 -23.88
N LEU A 300 11.11 -0.86 -24.73
CA LEU A 300 11.52 0.49 -24.35
C LEU A 300 10.32 1.38 -23.98
N GLN A 301 9.15 1.03 -24.48
CA GLN A 301 7.87 1.54 -24.00
C GLN A 301 6.94 0.35 -23.81
N ASP A 302 6.34 0.23 -22.64
CA ASP A 302 5.41 -0.85 -22.32
C ASP A 302 4.16 -0.30 -21.61
N SER A 303 3.10 -1.07 -21.61
CA SER A 303 1.83 -0.71 -20.99
C SER A 303 1.53 -1.64 -19.81
N ILE A 304 1.33 -1.05 -18.65
CA ILE A 304 0.97 -1.75 -17.43
C ILE A 304 -0.53 -1.65 -17.22
N GLY A 305 -1.24 -2.79 -17.28
CA GLY A 305 -2.64 -2.87 -16.91
C GLY A 305 -2.79 -2.86 -15.38
N VAL A 306 -3.41 -1.83 -14.83
CA VAL A 306 -3.64 -1.71 -13.39
C VAL A 306 -4.95 -2.38 -13.03
N ILE A 307 -4.92 -3.25 -12.02
CA ILE A 307 -6.09 -3.90 -11.41
C ILE A 307 -5.90 -3.85 -9.90
N MET A 308 -6.62 -2.95 -9.24
CA MET A 308 -6.50 -2.72 -7.81
C MET A 308 -7.41 -3.67 -7.03
N LEU A 309 -7.15 -4.98 -7.18
CA LEU A 309 -7.89 -6.05 -6.53
C LEU A 309 -7.14 -6.52 -5.27
N ALA A 310 -7.80 -6.48 -4.13
CA ALA A 310 -7.29 -6.99 -2.86
C ALA A 310 -8.39 -7.68 -2.05
N LEU A 311 -8.02 -8.34 -0.95
CA LEU A 311 -8.97 -8.96 -0.03
C LEU A 311 -9.42 -7.94 1.02
N GLU A 312 -10.72 -7.69 1.09
CA GLU A 312 -11.39 -6.99 2.17
C GLU A 312 -12.15 -8.03 3.01
N ASN A 313 -11.70 -8.26 4.24
CA ASN A 313 -12.28 -9.30 5.12
C ASN A 313 -12.38 -10.69 4.46
N GLY A 314 -11.33 -11.08 3.70
CA GLY A 314 -11.28 -12.35 2.99
C GLY A 314 -12.09 -12.40 1.68
N VAL A 315 -12.73 -11.31 1.26
CA VAL A 315 -13.51 -11.22 0.03
C VAL A 315 -12.73 -10.42 -1.02
N PRO A 316 -12.50 -10.95 -2.23
CA PRO A 316 -11.85 -10.21 -3.30
C PRO A 316 -12.71 -9.02 -3.77
N LYS A 317 -12.12 -7.83 -3.80
CA LYS A 317 -12.78 -6.60 -4.23
C LYS A 317 -11.82 -5.74 -5.05
N VAL A 318 -12.29 -5.20 -6.17
CA VAL A 318 -11.60 -4.13 -6.90
C VAL A 318 -11.94 -2.83 -6.19
N MET A 319 -10.92 -2.07 -5.79
CA MET A 319 -11.06 -0.86 -4.97
C MET A 319 -10.52 0.36 -5.69
N THR A 320 -11.11 1.51 -5.43
CA THR A 320 -10.57 2.82 -5.78
C THR A 320 -9.38 3.17 -4.87
N LEU A 321 -8.60 4.19 -5.22
CA LEU A 321 -7.53 4.68 -4.35
C LEU A 321 -8.07 5.09 -2.96
N LYS A 322 -9.17 5.84 -2.94
CA LYS A 322 -9.81 6.30 -1.69
C LYS A 322 -10.23 5.13 -0.81
N GLU A 323 -10.88 4.10 -1.38
CA GLU A 323 -11.27 2.90 -0.63
C GLU A 323 -10.07 2.15 -0.04
N MET A 324 -8.94 2.07 -0.75
CA MET A 324 -7.72 1.43 -0.21
C MET A 324 -7.14 2.19 0.99
N LEU A 325 -7.09 3.53 0.91
CA LEU A 325 -6.65 4.36 2.03
C LEU A 325 -7.60 4.24 3.22
N GLU A 326 -8.91 4.27 2.98
CA GLU A 326 -9.93 4.10 4.01
C GLU A 326 -9.80 2.75 4.75
N GLN A 327 -9.68 1.64 4.02
CA GLN A 327 -9.53 0.32 4.63
C GLN A 327 -8.24 0.20 5.44
N TYR A 328 -7.14 0.74 4.94
CA TYR A 328 -5.88 0.78 5.68
C TYR A 328 -6.01 1.61 6.97
N LEU A 329 -6.57 2.81 6.91
CA LEU A 329 -6.72 3.68 8.08
C LEU A 329 -7.70 3.12 9.11
N LYS A 330 -8.79 2.49 8.65
CA LYS A 330 -9.71 1.76 9.53
C LYS A 330 -9.00 0.61 10.26
N PHE A 331 -8.17 -0.11 9.58
CA PHE A 331 -7.35 -1.16 10.21
C PHE A 331 -6.34 -0.57 11.21
N GLN A 332 -5.65 0.53 10.86
CA GLN A 332 -4.75 1.19 11.81
C GLN A 332 -5.49 1.70 13.06
N PHE A 333 -6.70 2.21 12.90
CA PHE A 333 -7.55 2.58 14.04
C PHE A 333 -7.80 1.38 14.97
N GLU A 334 -8.09 0.21 14.42
CA GLU A 334 -8.27 -1.03 15.20
C GLU A 334 -6.96 -1.43 15.90
N VAL A 335 -5.84 -1.44 15.18
CA VAL A 335 -4.51 -1.79 15.73
C VAL A 335 -4.15 -0.88 16.92
N ILE A 336 -4.31 0.44 16.78
CA ILE A 336 -4.00 1.40 17.84
C ILE A 336 -4.96 1.23 19.02
N THR A 337 -6.24 1.00 18.76
CA THR A 337 -7.23 0.75 19.82
C THR A 337 -6.87 -0.50 20.63
N ARG A 338 -6.57 -1.61 19.95
CA ARG A 338 -6.18 -2.89 20.60
C ARG A 338 -4.87 -2.75 21.36
N ARG A 339 -3.85 -2.09 20.77
CA ARG A 339 -2.59 -1.78 21.44
C ARG A 339 -2.80 -0.98 22.72
N THR A 340 -3.59 0.08 22.63
CA THR A 340 -3.88 0.95 23.77
C THR A 340 -4.63 0.20 24.88
N ALA A 341 -5.59 -0.65 24.51
CA ALA A 341 -6.29 -1.51 25.47
C ALA A 341 -5.36 -2.52 26.17
N TYR A 342 -4.44 -3.12 25.41
CA TYR A 342 -3.41 -3.99 25.97
C TYR A 342 -2.50 -3.26 26.96
N ASP A 343 -1.97 -2.10 26.54
CA ASP A 343 -1.11 -1.27 27.38
C ASP A 343 -1.84 -0.77 28.63
N LEU A 344 -3.14 -0.42 28.51
CA LEU A 344 -4.00 -0.07 29.64
C LEU A 344 -4.17 -1.24 30.61
N LYS A 345 -4.44 -2.44 30.10
CA LYS A 345 -4.54 -3.65 30.92
C LYS A 345 -3.26 -3.89 31.72
N LYS A 346 -2.10 -3.78 31.05
CA LYS A 346 -0.79 -3.95 31.70
C LYS A 346 -0.49 -2.85 32.71
N ALA A 347 -0.86 -1.62 32.42
CA ALA A 347 -0.72 -0.52 33.37
C ALA A 347 -1.58 -0.72 34.62
N LYS A 348 -2.86 -1.15 34.47
CA LYS A 348 -3.74 -1.47 35.59
C LYS A 348 -3.27 -2.68 36.43
N GLU A 349 -2.73 -3.70 35.78
CA GLU A 349 -2.10 -4.83 36.49
C GLU A 349 -0.93 -4.35 37.36
N ARG A 350 -0.12 -3.42 36.84
CA ARG A 350 1.01 -2.85 37.60
C ARG A 350 0.56 -1.88 38.70
N GLU A 351 -0.41 -1.00 38.40
CA GLU A 351 -1.08 -0.12 39.38
C GLU A 351 -1.56 -0.90 40.58
N HIS A 352 -2.31 -1.97 40.36
CA HIS A 352 -2.86 -2.83 41.40
C HIS A 352 -1.77 -3.40 42.32
N ILE A 353 -0.63 -3.86 41.76
CA ILE A 353 0.50 -4.34 42.54
C ILE A 353 1.12 -3.20 43.36
N LEU A 354 1.34 -2.04 42.76
CA LEU A 354 1.97 -0.90 43.43
C LEU A 354 1.11 -0.34 44.57
N GLU A 355 -0.21 -0.36 44.46
CA GLU A 355 -1.14 0.02 45.53
C GLU A 355 -0.97 -0.90 46.75
N GLY A 356 -0.86 -2.21 46.52
CA GLY A 356 -0.56 -3.18 47.56
C GLY A 356 0.80 -2.97 48.22
N LEU A 357 1.84 -2.66 47.44
CA LEU A 357 3.18 -2.39 47.94
C LEU A 357 3.25 -1.09 48.76
N LYS A 358 2.54 -0.03 48.35
CA LYS A 358 2.42 1.24 49.06
C LYS A 358 1.84 1.01 50.45
N LEU A 359 0.74 0.24 50.56
CA LEU A 359 0.09 -0.09 51.83
C LEU A 359 1.06 -0.77 52.80
N VAL A 360 1.95 -1.64 52.30
CA VAL A 360 2.95 -2.38 53.10
C VAL A 360 4.06 -1.46 53.60
N VAL A 361 4.55 -0.56 52.75
CA VAL A 361 5.63 0.35 53.14
C VAL A 361 5.15 1.31 54.24
N ASP A 362 3.87 1.69 54.25
CA ASP A 362 3.28 2.47 55.32
C ASP A 362 3.12 1.70 56.66
N LYS A 363 3.08 0.36 56.60
CA LYS A 363 2.86 -0.54 57.77
C LYS A 363 3.94 -1.63 57.86
N THR A 364 5.18 -1.27 57.57
CA THR A 364 6.31 -2.19 57.45
C THR A 364 6.48 -3.13 58.65
N ASP A 365 6.42 -2.59 59.88
CA ASP A 365 6.64 -3.39 61.10
C ASP A 365 5.55 -4.48 61.28
N GLU A 366 4.30 -4.14 60.99
CA GLU A 366 3.16 -5.08 61.10
C GLU A 366 3.27 -6.20 60.02
N VAL A 367 3.69 -5.87 58.82
CA VAL A 367 3.90 -6.83 57.74
C VAL A 367 5.05 -7.79 58.06
N ILE A 368 6.17 -7.25 58.52
CA ILE A 368 7.32 -8.07 58.95
C ILE A 368 6.89 -9.01 60.08
N TYR A 369 6.10 -8.52 61.06
CA TYR A 369 5.59 -9.34 62.14
C TYR A 369 4.74 -10.51 61.63
N ILE A 370 3.79 -10.25 60.74
CA ILE A 370 2.92 -11.27 60.13
C ILE A 370 3.75 -12.31 59.38
N ILE A 371 4.65 -11.88 58.50
CA ILE A 371 5.49 -12.82 57.71
C ILE A 371 6.35 -13.70 58.62
N ARG A 372 6.94 -13.14 59.67
CA ARG A 372 7.77 -13.92 60.61
C ARG A 372 7.01 -14.92 61.45
N HIS A 373 5.73 -14.69 61.74
CA HIS A 373 4.90 -15.58 62.55
C HIS A 373 4.04 -16.53 61.71
N SER A 374 4.10 -16.46 60.39
CA SER A 374 3.46 -17.38 59.46
C SER A 374 4.31 -18.65 59.30
N LYS A 375 3.64 -19.78 59.05
CA LYS A 375 4.28 -21.10 58.91
C LYS A 375 5.08 -21.26 57.62
N ASP A 376 4.55 -20.70 56.54
CA ASP A 376 5.16 -20.73 55.21
C ASP A 376 4.69 -19.51 54.36
N GLN A 377 5.12 -19.45 53.10
CA GLN A 377 4.77 -18.35 52.23
C GLN A 377 3.27 -18.26 51.90
N ASN A 378 2.56 -19.40 51.81
CA ASN A 378 1.12 -19.42 51.57
C ASN A 378 0.35 -18.93 52.79
N ASP A 379 0.74 -19.34 53.98
CA ASP A 379 0.18 -18.86 55.24
C ASP A 379 0.44 -17.36 55.40
N SER A 380 1.64 -16.88 55.05
CA SER A 380 1.95 -15.45 55.02
C SER A 380 1.01 -14.65 54.11
N LYS A 381 0.74 -15.15 52.89
CA LYS A 381 -0.20 -14.52 51.96
C LYS A 381 -1.61 -14.45 52.54
N LEU A 382 -2.13 -15.55 53.06
CA LEU A 382 -3.47 -15.61 53.65
C LEU A 382 -3.62 -14.64 54.82
N ASN A 383 -2.65 -14.58 55.73
CA ASN A 383 -2.66 -13.67 56.86
C ASN A 383 -2.58 -12.19 56.42
N LEU A 384 -1.81 -11.87 55.37
CA LEU A 384 -1.76 -10.53 54.81
C LEU A 384 -3.09 -10.16 54.14
N MET A 385 -3.71 -11.07 53.42
CA MET A 385 -5.01 -10.86 52.76
C MET A 385 -6.10 -10.61 53.80
N GLU A 386 -6.14 -11.42 54.89
CA GLU A 386 -7.11 -11.26 55.97
C GLU A 386 -6.90 -9.93 56.72
N ARG A 387 -5.65 -9.57 56.98
CA ARG A 387 -5.34 -8.39 57.81
C ARG A 387 -5.51 -7.06 57.04
N PHE A 388 -5.08 -7.01 55.77
CA PHE A 388 -5.03 -5.76 54.99
C PHE A 388 -6.05 -5.68 53.87
N GLY A 389 -6.82 -6.75 53.61
CA GLY A 389 -7.77 -6.78 52.51
C GLY A 389 -7.13 -6.78 51.13
N VAL A 390 -5.83 -7.08 51.02
CA VAL A 390 -5.09 -7.17 49.77
C VAL A 390 -5.46 -8.43 48.98
N THR A 391 -5.34 -8.35 47.64
CA THR A 391 -5.59 -9.52 46.78
C THR A 391 -4.43 -10.53 46.82
N ASP A 392 -4.65 -11.78 46.34
CA ASP A 392 -3.60 -12.79 46.27
C ASP A 392 -2.37 -12.31 45.47
N LEU A 393 -2.59 -11.58 44.35
CA LEU A 393 -1.51 -10.99 43.55
C LEU A 393 -0.70 -9.95 44.34
N GLN A 394 -1.38 -9.07 45.06
CA GLN A 394 -0.74 -8.10 45.94
C GLN A 394 0.02 -8.78 47.07
N ALA A 395 -0.62 -9.74 47.76
CA ALA A 395 0.02 -10.51 48.83
C ALA A 395 1.26 -11.28 48.35
N ALA A 396 1.18 -11.88 47.15
CA ALA A 396 2.33 -12.56 46.54
C ALA A 396 3.49 -11.58 46.27
N ALA A 397 3.20 -10.37 45.74
CA ALA A 397 4.20 -9.34 45.50
C ALA A 397 4.85 -8.84 46.81
N ILE A 398 4.03 -8.70 47.85
CA ILE A 398 4.49 -8.29 49.19
C ILE A 398 5.45 -9.35 49.78
N VAL A 399 5.08 -10.63 49.78
CA VAL A 399 5.92 -11.72 50.32
C VAL A 399 7.22 -11.87 49.52
N ALA A 400 7.22 -11.54 48.21
CA ALA A 400 8.40 -11.59 47.36
C ALA A 400 9.34 -10.38 47.56
N MET A 401 8.94 -9.35 48.32
CA MET A 401 9.79 -8.15 48.55
C MET A 401 11.05 -8.52 49.36
N ARG A 402 12.18 -7.95 48.94
CA ARG A 402 13.44 -8.03 49.70
C ARG A 402 13.43 -7.00 50.81
N LEU A 403 14.02 -7.34 51.99
CA LEU A 403 14.10 -6.43 53.14
C LEU A 403 14.68 -5.05 52.79
N GLY A 404 15.65 -4.97 51.87
CA GLY A 404 16.21 -3.72 51.43
C GLY A 404 15.22 -2.80 50.69
N GLN A 405 14.14 -3.35 50.16
CA GLN A 405 13.06 -2.59 49.48
C GLN A 405 12.08 -1.94 50.46
N LEU A 406 12.24 -2.15 51.75
CA LEU A 406 11.46 -1.52 52.82
C LEU A 406 12.10 -0.21 53.32
N SER A 407 13.20 0.25 52.70
CA SER A 407 13.87 1.50 53.07
C SER A 407 13.05 2.72 52.64
N GLY A 408 13.27 3.86 53.36
CA GLY A 408 12.56 5.11 53.01
C GLY A 408 12.82 5.64 51.59
N MET A 409 13.99 5.32 51.00
CA MET A 409 14.28 5.69 49.60
C MET A 409 13.46 4.84 48.61
N GLU A 410 13.23 3.57 48.91
CA GLU A 410 12.39 2.72 48.06
C GLU A 410 10.90 3.08 48.16
N ARG A 411 10.44 3.56 49.30
CA ARG A 411 9.10 4.14 49.46
C ARG A 411 8.84 5.26 48.42
N ILE A 412 9.77 6.23 48.35
CA ILE A 412 9.65 7.34 47.39
C ILE A 412 9.57 6.81 45.94
N LYS A 413 10.39 5.80 45.58
CA LYS A 413 10.36 5.19 44.25
C LYS A 413 9.02 4.51 43.94
N ILE A 414 8.42 3.81 44.91
CA ILE A 414 7.11 3.17 44.74
C ILE A 414 6.01 4.24 44.55
N GLU A 415 6.06 5.33 45.33
CA GLU A 415 5.11 6.42 45.22
C GLU A 415 5.26 7.16 43.87
N ASP A 416 6.48 7.43 43.41
CA ASP A 416 6.77 8.06 42.12
C ASP A 416 6.34 7.15 40.95
N GLU A 417 6.64 5.83 41.03
CA GLU A 417 6.21 4.87 40.01
C GLU A 417 4.67 4.79 39.95
N LEU A 418 4.00 4.74 41.11
CA LEU A 418 2.55 4.70 41.18
C LEU A 418 1.92 5.96 40.56
N ALA A 419 2.46 7.15 40.88
CA ALA A 419 1.99 8.40 40.30
C ALA A 419 2.14 8.41 38.77
N GLY A 420 3.29 7.96 38.24
CA GLY A 420 3.52 7.83 36.81
C GLY A 420 2.59 6.82 36.13
N ILE A 421 2.31 5.69 36.78
CA ILE A 421 1.38 4.68 36.25
C ILE A 421 -0.06 5.21 36.26
N LEU A 422 -0.51 5.92 37.30
CA LEU A 422 -1.85 6.53 37.37
C LEU A 422 -2.06 7.55 36.24
N GLU A 423 -1.06 8.40 35.98
CA GLU A 423 -1.09 9.33 34.86
C GLU A 423 -1.18 8.61 33.51
N LYS A 424 -0.39 7.55 33.33
CA LYS A 424 -0.43 6.69 32.14
C LYS A 424 -1.79 6.03 31.95
N VAL A 425 -2.38 5.46 33.00
CA VAL A 425 -3.72 4.85 32.97
C VAL A 425 -4.76 5.86 32.50
N LYS A 426 -4.76 7.07 33.12
CA LYS A 426 -5.68 8.16 32.76
C LYS A 426 -5.54 8.53 31.28
N ASN A 427 -4.31 8.70 30.78
CA ASN A 427 -4.05 9.04 29.38
C ASN A 427 -4.53 7.94 28.44
N LEU A 428 -4.25 6.67 28.73
CA LEU A 428 -4.67 5.55 27.91
C LEU A 428 -6.21 5.40 27.89
N GLU A 429 -6.89 5.66 29.00
CA GLU A 429 -8.36 5.68 29.06
C GLU A 429 -8.95 6.83 28.23
N GLU A 430 -8.31 8.00 28.24
CA GLU A 430 -8.72 9.17 27.45
C GLU A 430 -8.58 8.88 25.94
N ILE A 431 -7.47 8.27 25.53
CA ILE A 431 -7.26 7.85 24.13
C ILE A 431 -8.37 6.91 23.67
N LEU A 432 -8.72 5.89 24.47
CA LEU A 432 -9.76 4.93 24.12
C LEU A 432 -11.17 5.54 24.05
N ARG A 433 -11.43 6.62 24.78
CA ARG A 433 -12.72 7.35 24.77
C ARG A 433 -12.82 8.35 23.63
N THR A 434 -11.71 8.78 23.06
CA THR A 434 -11.63 9.91 22.14
C THR A 434 -11.08 9.48 20.77
N PRO A 435 -11.94 9.14 19.80
CA PRO A 435 -11.52 8.67 18.48
C PRO A 435 -10.53 9.60 17.76
N SER A 436 -10.66 10.92 17.94
CA SER A 436 -9.73 11.89 17.31
C SER A 436 -8.28 11.72 17.81
N MET A 437 -8.07 11.35 19.08
CA MET A 437 -6.74 11.08 19.61
C MET A 437 -6.10 9.85 18.95
N ILE A 438 -6.90 8.86 18.60
CA ILE A 438 -6.39 7.67 17.87
C ILE A 438 -5.93 8.08 16.47
N TYR A 439 -6.69 8.91 15.76
CA TYR A 439 -6.28 9.44 14.45
C TYR A 439 -5.04 10.34 14.55
N ASP A 440 -4.89 11.13 15.62
CA ASP A 440 -3.68 11.92 15.87
C ASP A 440 -2.45 11.04 16.09
N ILE A 441 -2.62 9.90 16.78
CA ILE A 441 -1.54 8.91 16.94
C ILE A 441 -1.18 8.31 15.58
N ILE A 442 -2.16 7.88 14.78
CA ILE A 442 -1.94 7.33 13.44
C ILE A 442 -1.18 8.34 12.57
N ARG A 443 -1.63 9.61 12.54
CA ARG A 443 -0.96 10.69 11.80
C ARG A 443 0.48 10.87 12.25
N THR A 444 0.73 10.91 13.56
CA THR A 444 2.06 11.09 14.12
C THR A 444 3.00 9.92 13.76
N GLU A 445 2.52 8.69 13.88
CA GLU A 445 3.31 7.50 13.57
C GLU A 445 3.60 7.36 12.07
N LEU A 446 2.62 7.63 11.21
CA LEU A 446 2.81 7.65 9.76
C LEU A 446 3.82 8.73 9.34
N THR A 447 3.71 9.94 9.91
CA THR A 447 4.66 11.03 9.64
C THR A 447 6.08 10.65 10.08
N ALA A 448 6.24 10.02 11.24
CA ALA A 448 7.55 9.54 11.70
C ALA A 448 8.15 8.47 10.76
N ILE A 449 7.33 7.59 10.20
CA ILE A 449 7.78 6.60 9.20
C ILE A 449 8.17 7.29 7.89
N ARG A 450 7.38 8.27 7.42
CA ARG A 450 7.72 9.08 6.24
C ARG A 450 9.08 9.76 6.43
N ASP A 451 9.29 10.41 7.56
CA ASP A 451 10.52 11.17 7.83
C ASP A 451 11.74 10.25 7.99
N LYS A 452 11.54 8.99 8.40
CA LYS A 452 12.60 8.00 8.59
C LYS A 452 12.97 7.25 7.32
N PHE A 453 12.00 6.93 6.46
CA PHE A 453 12.18 6.04 5.31
C PHE A 453 11.81 6.67 3.96
N GLY A 454 11.21 7.85 3.97
CA GLY A 454 10.83 8.57 2.75
C GLY A 454 12.04 8.91 1.90
N ASP A 455 11.86 8.82 0.60
CA ASP A 455 12.83 9.19 -0.42
C ASP A 455 12.13 9.91 -1.59
N ASP A 456 12.91 10.46 -2.50
CA ASP A 456 12.39 11.16 -3.66
C ASP A 456 11.71 10.19 -4.65
N ARG A 457 10.74 10.71 -5.38
CA ARG A 457 10.11 9.99 -6.49
C ARG A 457 11.15 9.65 -7.55
N ARG A 458 11.14 8.39 -8.00
CA ARG A 458 12.04 7.88 -9.05
C ARG A 458 11.40 8.01 -10.44
N THR A 459 10.12 7.69 -10.57
CA THR A 459 9.39 7.69 -11.85
C THR A 459 8.89 9.09 -12.19
N ALA A 460 9.30 9.62 -13.33
CA ALA A 460 8.76 10.88 -13.85
C ALA A 460 7.35 10.69 -14.43
N ILE A 461 6.55 11.74 -14.42
CA ILE A 461 5.22 11.75 -15.05
C ILE A 461 5.22 12.91 -16.06
N GLU A 462 5.18 12.57 -17.34
CA GLU A 462 5.14 13.56 -18.42
C GLU A 462 3.72 13.74 -18.94
N THR A 463 3.38 15.00 -19.25
CA THR A 463 2.14 15.32 -19.95
C THR A 463 2.35 15.09 -21.43
N VAL A 464 1.61 14.19 -22.04
CA VAL A 464 1.65 13.99 -23.50
C VAL A 464 0.89 15.13 -24.17
N SER A 465 1.55 15.83 -25.09
CA SER A 465 0.90 16.85 -25.93
C SER A 465 -0.20 16.17 -26.78
N GLY A 466 -1.45 16.34 -26.37
CA GLY A 466 -2.63 15.66 -26.91
C GLY A 466 -3.48 14.97 -25.84
N GLU A 467 -2.94 14.71 -24.66
CA GLU A 467 -3.66 14.33 -23.43
C GLU A 467 -3.87 15.57 -22.52
N VAL A 468 -4.32 16.66 -23.05
CA VAL A 468 -5.28 17.45 -22.28
C VAL A 468 -6.53 16.59 -22.34
N ASP A 469 -6.85 15.90 -21.26
CA ASP A 469 -8.13 15.20 -21.17
C ASP A 469 -9.18 16.25 -21.54
N ILE A 470 -9.86 16.04 -22.66
CA ILE A 470 -10.96 16.93 -23.06
C ILE A 470 -11.90 17.10 -21.88
N GLU A 471 -11.97 16.08 -21.02
CA GLU A 471 -12.71 16.05 -19.78
C GLU A 471 -12.21 17.09 -18.75
N ASP A 472 -10.89 17.35 -18.63
CA ASP A 472 -10.32 18.37 -17.72
C ASP A 472 -10.58 19.82 -18.18
N LEU A 473 -10.84 20.03 -19.47
CA LEU A 473 -11.21 21.32 -20.03
C LEU A 473 -12.71 21.58 -19.97
N ILE A 474 -13.51 20.56 -19.69
CA ILE A 474 -14.96 20.65 -19.65
C ILE A 474 -15.40 20.72 -18.20
N PRO A 475 -16.02 21.82 -17.76
CA PRO A 475 -16.52 21.91 -16.41
C PRO A 475 -17.56 20.82 -16.15
N GLU A 476 -17.44 20.13 -15.00
CA GLU A 476 -18.45 19.21 -14.55
C GLU A 476 -19.72 19.99 -14.21
N GLN A 477 -20.80 19.71 -14.94
CA GLN A 477 -22.08 20.37 -14.72
C GLN A 477 -23.24 19.42 -15.00
N GLN A 478 -24.34 19.62 -14.29
CA GLN A 478 -25.56 18.89 -14.55
C GLN A 478 -26.19 19.37 -15.87
N SER A 479 -26.51 18.41 -16.72
CA SER A 479 -27.09 18.67 -18.03
C SER A 479 -28.35 17.87 -18.27
N VAL A 480 -29.30 18.45 -18.95
CA VAL A 480 -30.50 17.77 -19.42
C VAL A 480 -30.22 17.17 -20.79
N ILE A 481 -30.39 15.88 -20.90
CA ILE A 481 -30.30 15.15 -22.18
C ILE A 481 -31.72 14.90 -22.68
N THR A 482 -31.98 15.23 -23.92
CA THR A 482 -33.28 15.06 -24.58
C THR A 482 -33.10 14.13 -25.77
N LEU A 483 -33.88 13.07 -25.83
CA LEU A 483 -33.97 12.12 -26.94
C LEU A 483 -35.34 12.25 -27.61
N THR A 484 -35.34 12.31 -28.92
CA THR A 484 -36.60 12.37 -29.70
C THR A 484 -36.94 11.02 -30.33
N HIS A 485 -38.22 10.83 -30.66
CA HIS A 485 -38.70 9.63 -31.34
C HIS A 485 -38.02 9.41 -32.72
N GLY A 486 -37.64 10.47 -33.41
CA GLY A 486 -36.87 10.41 -34.65
C GLY A 486 -35.39 10.04 -34.48
N GLY A 487 -34.93 9.71 -33.23
CA GLY A 487 -33.56 9.29 -32.92
C GLY A 487 -32.55 10.45 -32.82
N TYR A 488 -33.00 11.67 -32.55
CA TYR A 488 -32.13 12.80 -32.32
C TYR A 488 -31.86 13.02 -30.86
N ILE A 489 -30.60 13.27 -30.48
CA ILE A 489 -30.18 13.55 -29.10
C ILE A 489 -29.57 14.97 -28.98
N LYS A 490 -29.80 15.57 -27.82
CA LYS A 490 -29.27 16.91 -27.51
C LYS A 490 -28.98 17.02 -26.02
N ARG A 491 -27.94 17.79 -25.67
CA ARG A 491 -27.60 18.17 -24.29
C ARG A 491 -27.83 19.65 -24.07
N GLN A 492 -28.34 20.05 -22.91
CA GLN A 492 -28.44 21.45 -22.48
C GLN A 492 -28.14 21.56 -20.97
N PRO A 493 -27.42 22.61 -20.52
CA PRO A 493 -27.22 22.83 -19.08
C PRO A 493 -28.56 22.96 -18.35
N VAL A 494 -28.65 22.40 -17.13
CA VAL A 494 -29.88 22.47 -16.30
C VAL A 494 -30.30 23.92 -16.04
N GLU A 495 -29.35 24.85 -15.99
CA GLU A 495 -29.61 26.27 -15.77
C GLU A 495 -30.48 26.94 -16.86
N VAL A 496 -30.54 26.36 -18.04
CA VAL A 496 -31.43 26.81 -19.12
C VAL A 496 -32.91 26.58 -18.78
N TYR A 497 -33.20 25.58 -17.93
CA TYR A 497 -34.54 25.21 -17.46
C TYR A 497 -34.89 25.93 -16.16
N ARG A 498 -34.90 27.28 -16.12
CA ARG A 498 -35.23 28.05 -14.94
C ARG A 498 -36.69 27.93 -14.58
N THR A 499 -37.00 27.85 -13.27
CA THR A 499 -38.38 27.94 -12.74
C THR A 499 -39.05 29.26 -13.14
N GLN A 500 -40.16 29.18 -13.85
CA GLN A 500 -40.91 30.37 -14.25
C GLN A 500 -41.93 30.76 -13.18
N ARG A 501 -42.01 32.06 -12.85
CA ARG A 501 -43.08 32.62 -12.04
C ARG A 501 -44.33 32.83 -12.91
N ARG A 502 -45.53 32.93 -12.30
CA ARG A 502 -46.80 33.16 -12.98
C ARG A 502 -46.71 34.37 -13.92
N GLY A 503 -46.98 34.16 -15.22
CA GLY A 503 -46.92 35.20 -16.29
C GLY A 503 -45.68 35.20 -17.15
N GLY A 504 -44.72 34.27 -16.99
CA GLY A 504 -43.54 34.11 -17.84
C GLY A 504 -43.88 33.42 -19.19
N ARG A 505 -43.19 33.83 -20.29
CA ARG A 505 -43.24 33.11 -21.58
C ARG A 505 -42.46 31.81 -21.44
N GLY A 506 -43.06 30.64 -21.81
CA GLY A 506 -42.40 29.35 -21.81
C GLY A 506 -41.08 29.34 -22.57
N ILE A 507 -40.12 28.52 -22.15
CA ILE A 507 -38.86 28.31 -22.87
C ILE A 507 -39.10 27.14 -23.82
N SER A 508 -38.79 27.31 -25.09
CA SER A 508 -38.76 26.22 -26.08
C SER A 508 -37.44 25.45 -25.92
N GLY A 509 -37.49 24.29 -25.27
CA GLY A 509 -36.31 23.42 -25.04
C GLY A 509 -35.77 22.79 -26.32
N VAL A 510 -36.61 22.53 -27.33
CA VAL A 510 -36.23 21.87 -28.59
C VAL A 510 -37.03 22.50 -29.75
N ALA A 511 -36.35 22.91 -30.81
CA ALA A 511 -37.02 23.26 -32.08
C ALA A 511 -37.51 21.96 -32.73
N ARG A 512 -38.81 21.80 -32.91
CA ARG A 512 -39.42 20.63 -33.56
C ARG A 512 -39.12 20.60 -35.04
N LYS A 513 -38.73 19.44 -35.58
CA LYS A 513 -38.99 19.07 -36.96
C LYS A 513 -40.45 18.63 -37.06
N ASP A 514 -41.09 18.88 -38.19
CA ASP A 514 -42.46 18.40 -38.42
C ASP A 514 -42.53 16.89 -38.16
N GLU A 515 -43.47 16.48 -37.27
CA GLU A 515 -43.76 15.10 -36.85
C GLU A 515 -42.81 14.43 -35.83
N ASP A 516 -41.81 15.14 -35.24
CA ASP A 516 -40.95 14.60 -34.19
C ASP A 516 -41.37 15.10 -32.80
N PHE A 517 -41.23 14.25 -31.76
CA PHE A 517 -41.52 14.58 -30.37
C PHE A 517 -40.47 14.03 -29.39
N VAL A 518 -40.34 14.64 -28.24
CA VAL A 518 -39.43 14.18 -27.17
C VAL A 518 -39.96 12.88 -26.60
N GLU A 519 -39.16 11.81 -26.68
CA GLU A 519 -39.48 10.49 -26.14
C GLU A 519 -38.92 10.34 -24.73
N ASP A 520 -37.63 10.69 -24.53
CA ASP A 520 -36.98 10.63 -23.23
C ASP A 520 -36.26 11.92 -22.88
N MET A 521 -36.28 12.26 -21.56
CA MET A 521 -35.53 13.38 -21.01
C MET A 521 -35.04 13.00 -19.61
N PHE A 522 -33.72 13.14 -19.39
CA PHE A 522 -33.10 12.83 -18.11
C PHE A 522 -31.96 13.80 -17.80
N ILE A 523 -31.57 13.88 -16.52
CA ILE A 523 -30.47 14.71 -16.03
C ILE A 523 -29.28 13.80 -15.74
N THR A 524 -28.10 14.24 -16.19
CA THR A 524 -26.82 13.54 -15.94
C THR A 524 -25.68 14.56 -15.87
N SER A 525 -24.56 14.20 -15.23
CA SER A 525 -23.34 15.01 -15.29
C SER A 525 -22.72 14.98 -16.69
N THR A 526 -22.06 16.06 -17.07
CA THR A 526 -21.23 16.10 -18.29
C THR A 526 -20.20 14.98 -18.31
N HIS A 527 -19.74 14.51 -17.14
CA HIS A 527 -18.74 13.48 -16.99
C HIS A 527 -19.29 12.05 -16.84
N ASP A 528 -20.62 11.88 -16.74
CA ASP A 528 -21.24 10.57 -16.68
C ASP A 528 -21.22 9.83 -18.02
N TYR A 529 -21.27 8.49 -17.95
CA TYR A 529 -21.45 7.67 -19.14
C TYR A 529 -22.94 7.51 -19.45
N VAL A 530 -23.32 7.82 -20.67
CA VAL A 530 -24.64 7.51 -21.23
C VAL A 530 -24.52 6.21 -22.05
N LEU A 531 -25.35 5.24 -21.72
CA LEU A 531 -25.40 3.94 -22.39
C LEU A 531 -26.62 3.87 -23.31
N PHE A 532 -26.39 3.51 -24.57
CA PHE A 532 -27.43 3.33 -25.57
C PHE A 532 -27.56 1.86 -25.93
N PHE A 533 -28.72 1.27 -25.70
CA PHE A 533 -29.02 -0.10 -26.05
C PHE A 533 -29.91 -0.12 -27.28
N THR A 534 -29.45 -0.78 -28.35
CA THR A 534 -30.20 -0.86 -29.59
C THR A 534 -31.07 -2.10 -29.67
N ASN A 535 -32.11 -2.08 -30.48
CA ASN A 535 -32.98 -3.20 -30.78
C ASN A 535 -32.25 -4.38 -31.48
N ARG A 536 -31.00 -4.18 -31.92
CA ARG A 536 -30.12 -5.20 -32.50
C ARG A 536 -29.18 -5.83 -31.49
N GLY A 537 -29.37 -5.60 -30.18
CA GLY A 537 -28.55 -6.15 -29.12
C GLY A 537 -27.14 -5.54 -29.03
N LYS A 538 -26.89 -4.38 -29.60
CA LYS A 538 -25.63 -3.64 -29.47
C LYS A 538 -25.76 -2.57 -28.40
N MET A 539 -24.67 -2.37 -27.65
CA MET A 539 -24.54 -1.32 -26.66
C MET A 539 -23.46 -0.33 -27.12
N TYR A 540 -23.79 0.95 -27.07
CA TYR A 540 -22.84 2.06 -27.28
C TYR A 540 -22.72 2.86 -26.00
N ARG A 541 -21.53 3.40 -25.74
CA ARG A 541 -21.20 4.20 -24.57
C ARG A 541 -20.52 5.49 -25.01
N MET A 542 -20.99 6.63 -24.49
CA MET A 542 -20.35 7.92 -24.68
C MET A 542 -20.46 8.76 -23.40
N LYS A 543 -19.58 9.72 -23.25
CA LYS A 543 -19.63 10.69 -22.14
C LYS A 543 -20.71 11.74 -22.36
N GLY A 544 -21.29 12.24 -21.28
CA GLY A 544 -22.31 13.30 -21.36
C GLY A 544 -21.86 14.53 -22.14
N TYR A 545 -20.58 14.94 -22.00
CA TYR A 545 -20.02 16.07 -22.73
C TYR A 545 -19.84 15.83 -24.24
N GLU A 546 -19.78 14.59 -24.70
CA GLU A 546 -19.70 14.24 -26.12
C GLU A 546 -21.04 14.43 -26.85
N ILE A 547 -22.14 14.54 -26.08
CA ILE A 547 -23.47 14.84 -26.65
C ILE A 547 -23.53 16.33 -26.99
N PRO A 548 -23.92 16.71 -28.23
CA PRO A 548 -23.88 18.09 -28.67
C PRO A 548 -24.89 18.99 -27.97
N GLU A 549 -24.48 20.25 -27.74
CA GLU A 549 -25.35 21.28 -27.11
C GLU A 549 -26.29 22.00 -28.09
N LEU A 550 -25.81 22.27 -29.28
CA LEU A 550 -26.46 23.20 -30.21
C LEU A 550 -27.14 22.56 -31.44
N SER A 551 -26.78 21.32 -31.78
CA SER A 551 -27.39 20.62 -32.90
C SER A 551 -27.88 19.25 -32.52
N LEU A 552 -29.01 18.81 -33.07
CA LEU A 552 -29.50 17.45 -32.97
C LEU A 552 -28.62 16.54 -33.82
N ILE A 553 -27.99 15.54 -33.22
CA ILE A 553 -27.28 14.47 -33.97
C ILE A 553 -28.20 13.25 -34.02
N HIS A 554 -28.30 12.64 -35.18
CA HIS A 554 -29.00 11.37 -35.37
C HIS A 554 -28.12 10.23 -34.79
N ILE A 555 -28.69 9.45 -33.92
CA ILE A 555 -28.04 8.25 -33.32
C ILE A 555 -28.19 7.06 -34.26
#